data_f2be16a3250eb2b18e400b4f41c65080
#
_entry.id   f2be16a3250eb2b18e400b4f41c65080
#
_cell.length_a   1.000
_cell.length_b   1.000
_cell.length_c   1.000
_cell.angle_alpha   90.00
_cell.angle_beta   90.00
_cell.angle_gamma   90.00
#
_symmetry.space_group_name_H-M   'P 1'
#
loop_
_entity.id
_entity.type
_entity.pdbx_description
1 polymer ?
#
loop_
_entity_poly.entity_id
_entity_poly.type
_entity_poly.pdbx_seq_one_letter_code
_entity_poly.pdbx_strand_id
1 'polypeptide(L)'
;AEAVVQTIALRSMQQARYSTVNAGHFGLASECYTHFTSPIRRYPDLMVHRLIRQFQREGKLTEKEASLSLSFHTQAADQASTRERVAVEAERETDDLKKAEYMVPFVGEAFDAHITGITSFGLFVGLENGIEGLIHISLLTDDDYEFDEATYTMRGRLGGHVYRLGDPIEV
;
A
#
# COMPACT_ATOMS: atom_id res chain seq x y z
N ALA A 1 -4.84 20.68 -3.42
CA ALA A 1 -4.27 20.26 -4.72
C ALA A 1 -3.05 19.33 -4.53
N GLU A 2 -2.11 19.62 -3.63
CA GLU A 2 -0.89 18.83 -3.41
C GLU A 2 -1.20 17.40 -2.93
N ALA A 3 -2.05 17.25 -1.91
CA ALA A 3 -2.43 15.95 -1.36
C ALA A 3 -3.09 15.04 -2.41
N VAL A 4 -3.92 15.60 -3.29
CA VAL A 4 -4.57 14.86 -4.38
C VAL A 4 -3.53 14.34 -5.37
N VAL A 5 -2.56 15.17 -5.77
CA VAL A 5 -1.48 14.78 -6.68
C VAL A 5 -0.63 13.67 -6.06
N GLN A 6 -0.29 13.79 -4.78
CA GLN A 6 0.48 12.77 -4.05
C GLN A 6 -0.29 11.44 -3.98
N THR A 7 -1.59 11.47 -3.67
CA THR A 7 -2.42 10.27 -3.60
C THR A 7 -2.53 9.57 -4.96
N ILE A 8 -2.77 10.33 -6.03
CA ILE A 8 -2.85 9.77 -7.39
C ILE A 8 -1.49 9.20 -7.82
N ALA A 9 -0.40 9.92 -7.55
CA ALA A 9 0.95 9.45 -7.86
C ALA A 9 1.26 8.14 -7.14
N LEU A 10 0.99 8.03 -5.83
CA LEU A 10 1.18 6.81 -5.06
C LEU A 10 0.34 5.64 -5.59
N ARG A 11 -0.92 5.87 -5.94
CA ARG A 11 -1.80 4.83 -6.50
C ARG A 11 -1.37 4.34 -7.89
N SER A 12 -0.68 5.19 -8.66
CA SER A 12 -0.17 4.84 -10.00
C SER A 12 1.14 4.06 -9.96
N MET A 13 1.83 4.02 -8.81
CA MET A 13 3.09 3.31 -8.67
C MET A 13 2.88 1.79 -8.67
N GLN A 14 3.74 1.09 -9.40
CA GLN A 14 3.78 -0.37 -9.33
C GLN A 14 4.32 -0.83 -7.98
N GLN A 15 3.74 -1.91 -7.47
CA GLN A 15 4.23 -2.54 -6.25
C GLN A 15 5.63 -3.13 -6.47
N ALA A 16 6.52 -2.92 -5.50
CA ALA A 16 7.83 -3.54 -5.50
C ALA A 16 7.72 -5.07 -5.44
N ARG A 17 8.63 -5.74 -6.13
CA ARG A 17 8.73 -7.21 -6.13
C ARG A 17 10.19 -7.65 -6.17
N TYR A 18 10.46 -8.81 -5.62
CA TYR A 18 11.74 -9.48 -5.81
C TYR A 18 11.78 -10.13 -7.19
N SER A 19 12.92 -10.02 -7.86
CA SER A 19 13.13 -10.59 -9.18
C SER A 19 14.60 -11.01 -9.35
N THR A 20 14.84 -12.06 -10.10
CA THR A 20 16.19 -12.44 -10.55
C THR A 20 16.64 -11.64 -11.77
N VAL A 21 15.74 -10.88 -12.39
CA VAL A 21 16.06 -9.95 -13.48
C VAL A 21 16.39 -8.60 -12.89
N ASN A 22 17.59 -8.10 -13.17
CA ASN A 22 17.98 -6.75 -12.74
C ASN A 22 17.26 -5.69 -13.59
N ALA A 23 16.29 -5.00 -13.01
CA ALA A 23 15.57 -3.90 -13.64
C ALA A 23 16.03 -2.51 -13.11
N GLY A 24 17.04 -2.48 -12.25
CA GLY A 24 17.43 -1.28 -11.51
C GLY A 24 16.38 -0.87 -10.46
N HIS A 25 16.57 0.30 -9.88
CA HIS A 25 15.63 0.90 -8.95
C HIS A 25 15.42 2.38 -9.27
N PHE A 26 14.32 2.71 -9.95
CA PHE A 26 14.04 4.05 -10.42
C PHE A 26 14.06 5.10 -9.29
N GLY A 27 13.34 4.84 -8.19
CA GLY A 27 13.23 5.78 -7.07
C GLY A 27 14.54 6.06 -6.32
N LEU A 28 15.53 5.17 -6.42
CA LEU A 28 16.87 5.35 -5.85
C LEU A 28 17.91 5.73 -6.90
N ALA A 29 17.51 5.86 -8.18
CA ALA A 29 18.40 6.09 -9.31
C ALA A 29 19.60 5.11 -9.34
N SER A 30 19.37 3.84 -9.03
CA SER A 30 20.39 2.80 -8.94
C SER A 30 20.26 1.81 -10.09
N GLU A 31 21.38 1.51 -10.77
CA GLU A 31 21.41 0.51 -11.86
C GLU A 31 21.18 -0.90 -11.37
N CYS A 32 21.55 -1.19 -10.12
CA CYS A 32 21.27 -2.48 -9.48
C CYS A 32 20.98 -2.26 -7.99
N TYR A 33 19.99 -2.96 -7.50
CA TYR A 33 19.55 -2.86 -6.12
C TYR A 33 19.04 -4.19 -5.60
N THR A 34 19.38 -4.48 -4.36
CA THR A 34 18.79 -5.63 -3.64
C THR A 34 18.69 -5.34 -2.15
N HIS A 35 17.72 -5.94 -1.50
CA HIS A 35 17.70 -5.99 -0.05
C HIS A 35 18.84 -6.88 0.45
N PHE A 36 19.50 -6.46 1.53
CA PHE A 36 20.69 -7.18 2.03
C PHE A 36 20.79 -7.18 3.57
N THR A 37 20.28 -6.15 4.24
CA THR A 37 20.63 -5.84 5.63
C THR A 37 19.78 -6.50 6.68
N SER A 38 18.71 -7.23 6.30
CA SER A 38 17.76 -7.82 7.26
C SER A 38 17.48 -9.31 7.00
N PRO A 39 18.52 -10.19 6.99
CA PRO A 39 18.34 -11.61 6.64
C PRO A 39 17.55 -12.42 7.68
N ILE A 40 17.32 -11.88 8.88
CA ILE A 40 16.51 -12.54 9.92
C ILE A 40 15.02 -12.54 9.55
N ARG A 41 14.52 -11.46 8.96
CA ARG A 41 13.11 -11.26 8.66
C ARG A 41 12.76 -11.25 7.16
N ARG A 42 13.75 -11.14 6.28
CA ARG A 42 13.56 -11.16 4.84
C ARG A 42 14.39 -12.28 4.20
N TYR A 43 13.68 -13.26 3.70
CA TYR A 43 14.32 -14.43 3.06
C TYR A 43 15.19 -14.07 1.83
N PRO A 44 14.82 -13.10 0.97
CA PRO A 44 15.69 -12.67 -0.12
C PRO A 44 17.06 -12.17 0.33
N ASP A 45 17.13 -11.43 1.43
CA ASP A 45 18.42 -10.99 2.00
C ASP A 45 19.29 -12.20 2.36
N LEU A 46 18.70 -13.20 3.02
CA LEU A 46 19.40 -14.44 3.36
C LEU A 46 19.89 -15.19 2.13
N MET A 47 19.09 -15.19 1.06
CA MET A 47 19.49 -15.82 -0.22
C MET A 47 20.71 -15.10 -0.81
N VAL A 48 20.73 -13.78 -0.83
CA VAL A 48 21.89 -13.00 -1.30
C VAL A 48 23.13 -13.30 -0.47
N HIS A 49 23.01 -13.36 0.86
CA HIS A 49 24.14 -13.75 1.75
C HIS A 49 24.68 -15.16 1.41
N ARG A 50 23.77 -16.12 1.16
CA ARG A 50 24.17 -17.51 0.78
C ARG A 50 24.86 -17.54 -0.57
N LEU A 51 24.36 -16.82 -1.57
CA LEU A 51 24.96 -16.72 -2.90
C LEU A 51 26.37 -16.11 -2.83
N ILE A 52 26.55 -15.04 -2.08
CA ILE A 52 27.86 -14.41 -1.89
C ILE A 52 28.84 -15.40 -1.24
N ARG A 53 28.42 -16.11 -0.18
CA ARG A 53 29.28 -17.13 0.46
C ARG A 53 29.62 -18.28 -0.47
N GLN A 54 28.66 -18.75 -1.28
CA GLN A 54 28.90 -19.77 -2.27
C GLN A 54 29.93 -19.31 -3.31
N PHE A 55 29.72 -18.09 -3.86
CA PHE A 55 30.67 -17.52 -4.82
C PHE A 55 32.08 -17.33 -4.26
N GLN A 56 32.21 -16.93 -3.00
CA GLN A 56 33.52 -16.78 -2.33
C GLN A 56 34.23 -18.11 -2.12
N ARG A 57 33.51 -19.21 -1.92
CA ARG A 57 34.06 -20.54 -1.67
C ARG A 57 34.36 -21.32 -2.93
N GLU A 58 33.48 -21.25 -3.91
CA GLU A 58 33.47 -22.12 -5.09
C GLU A 58 33.88 -21.38 -6.37
N GLY A 59 33.88 -20.03 -6.33
CA GLY A 59 34.16 -19.21 -7.51
C GLY A 59 32.94 -19.18 -8.46
N LYS A 60 33.22 -19.20 -9.77
CA LYS A 60 32.17 -19.17 -10.80
C LYS A 60 31.44 -20.50 -10.88
N LEU A 61 30.11 -20.44 -10.91
CA LEU A 61 29.25 -21.59 -11.18
C LEU A 61 29.41 -22.07 -12.61
N THR A 62 29.28 -23.36 -12.82
CA THR A 62 29.11 -23.94 -14.17
C THR A 62 27.76 -23.52 -14.76
N GLU A 63 27.62 -23.58 -16.08
CA GLU A 63 26.33 -23.20 -16.74
C GLU A 63 25.14 -24.01 -16.20
N LYS A 64 25.32 -25.28 -15.92
CA LYS A 64 24.28 -26.15 -15.37
C LYS A 64 23.88 -25.72 -13.94
N GLU A 65 24.86 -25.45 -13.09
CA GLU A 65 24.62 -24.96 -11.71
C GLU A 65 23.97 -23.59 -11.73
N ALA A 66 24.41 -22.69 -12.60
CA ALA A 66 23.83 -21.37 -12.77
C ALA A 66 22.35 -21.44 -13.20
N SER A 67 22.00 -22.32 -14.15
CA SER A 67 20.64 -22.54 -14.61
C SER A 67 19.72 -23.09 -13.50
N LEU A 68 20.18 -24.09 -12.76
CA LEU A 68 19.44 -24.64 -11.62
C LEU A 68 19.24 -23.59 -10.50
N SER A 69 20.31 -22.86 -10.18
CA SER A 69 20.31 -21.79 -9.20
C SER A 69 19.33 -20.69 -9.61
N LEU A 70 19.33 -20.26 -10.87
CA LEU A 70 18.41 -19.25 -11.38
C LEU A 70 16.95 -19.68 -11.24
N SER A 71 16.64 -20.94 -11.64
CA SER A 71 15.28 -21.47 -11.51
C SER A 71 14.79 -21.47 -10.06
N PHE A 72 15.63 -21.94 -9.12
CA PHE A 72 15.31 -21.93 -7.69
C PHE A 72 15.09 -20.50 -7.17
N HIS A 73 15.99 -19.57 -7.50
CA HIS A 73 15.91 -18.20 -7.00
C HIS A 73 14.74 -17.44 -7.60
N THR A 74 14.34 -17.73 -8.84
CA THR A 74 13.13 -17.14 -9.44
C THR A 74 11.88 -17.57 -8.70
N GLN A 75 11.71 -18.86 -8.42
CA GLN A 75 10.56 -19.34 -7.64
C GLN A 75 10.54 -18.75 -6.22
N ALA A 76 11.70 -18.70 -5.57
CA ALA A 76 11.82 -18.14 -4.23
C ALA A 76 11.55 -16.63 -4.19
N ALA A 77 11.95 -15.87 -5.22
CA ALA A 77 11.64 -14.45 -5.35
C ALA A 77 10.14 -14.20 -5.52
N ASP A 78 9.44 -14.96 -6.36
CA ASP A 78 8.00 -14.89 -6.55
C ASP A 78 7.25 -15.24 -5.25
N GLN A 79 7.67 -16.31 -4.57
CA GLN A 79 7.10 -16.70 -3.29
C GLN A 79 7.34 -15.63 -2.21
N ALA A 80 8.54 -15.07 -2.12
CA ALA A 80 8.89 -14.02 -1.17
C ALA A 80 8.03 -12.77 -1.41
N SER A 81 7.86 -12.35 -2.67
CA SER A 81 7.01 -11.20 -3.03
C SER A 81 5.55 -11.43 -2.64
N THR A 82 5.04 -12.63 -2.81
CA THR A 82 3.68 -13.01 -2.41
C THR A 82 3.53 -12.99 -0.89
N ARG A 83 4.48 -13.59 -0.16
CA ARG A 83 4.44 -13.66 1.31
C ARG A 83 4.62 -12.31 1.98
N GLU A 84 5.43 -11.43 1.40
CA GLU A 84 5.58 -10.05 1.90
C GLU A 84 4.25 -9.29 1.81
N ARG A 85 3.53 -9.41 0.70
CA ARG A 85 2.20 -8.79 0.57
C ARG A 85 1.20 -9.31 1.61
N VAL A 86 1.16 -10.63 1.83
CA VAL A 86 0.31 -11.23 2.87
C VAL A 86 0.70 -10.73 4.27
N ALA A 87 1.99 -10.58 4.54
CA ALA A 87 2.45 -10.06 5.84
C ALA A 87 2.05 -8.60 6.05
N VAL A 88 2.21 -7.75 5.02
CA VAL A 88 1.77 -6.34 5.06
C VAL A 88 0.26 -6.21 5.22
N GLU A 89 -0.52 -7.07 4.56
CA GLU A 89 -1.97 -7.10 4.70
C GLU A 89 -2.40 -7.50 6.12
N ALA A 90 -1.80 -8.55 6.68
CA ALA A 90 -2.06 -8.98 8.06
C ALA A 90 -1.68 -7.91 9.10
N GLU A 91 -0.56 -7.19 8.89
CA GLU A 91 -0.16 -6.05 9.72
C GLU A 91 -1.23 -4.95 9.67
N ARG A 92 -1.66 -4.56 8.46
CA ARG A 92 -2.71 -3.55 8.27
C ARG A 92 -4.03 -3.94 8.92
N GLU A 93 -4.50 -5.17 8.70
CA GLU A 93 -5.73 -5.68 9.32
C GLU A 93 -5.65 -5.65 10.85
N THR A 94 -4.47 -5.98 11.40
CA THR A 94 -4.25 -5.92 12.87
C THR A 94 -4.30 -4.49 13.38
N ASP A 95 -3.69 -3.55 12.67
CA ASP A 95 -3.74 -2.12 13.02
C ASP A 95 -5.18 -1.59 12.94
N ASP A 96 -5.91 -1.94 11.89
CA ASP A 96 -7.30 -1.51 11.70
C ASP A 96 -8.21 -2.09 12.80
N LEU A 97 -8.00 -3.36 13.20
CA LEU A 97 -8.69 -3.95 14.34
C LEU A 97 -8.42 -3.16 15.63
N LYS A 98 -7.16 -2.79 15.89
CA LYS A 98 -6.79 -2.03 17.09
C LYS A 98 -7.33 -0.61 17.08
N LYS A 99 -7.38 0.04 15.92
CA LYS A 99 -8.04 1.34 15.76
C LYS A 99 -9.54 1.24 16.03
N ALA A 100 -10.21 0.21 15.50
CA ALA A 100 -11.62 -0.03 15.75
C ALA A 100 -11.90 -0.31 17.25
N GLU A 101 -11.11 -1.17 17.92
CA GLU A 101 -11.21 -1.40 19.36
C GLU A 101 -11.04 -0.12 20.18
N TYR A 102 -10.10 0.74 19.77
CA TYR A 102 -9.87 2.03 20.42
C TYR A 102 -11.09 2.96 20.31
N MET A 103 -11.81 2.94 19.17
CA MET A 103 -12.97 3.79 18.92
C MET A 103 -14.26 3.32 19.61
N VAL A 104 -14.33 2.07 20.09
CA VAL A 104 -15.54 1.53 20.74
C VAL A 104 -16.11 2.43 21.85
N PRO A 105 -15.30 3.00 22.78
CA PRO A 105 -15.81 3.85 23.86
C PRO A 105 -16.39 5.17 23.36
N PHE A 106 -16.04 5.61 22.16
CA PHE A 106 -16.39 6.91 21.59
C PHE A 106 -17.58 6.85 20.63
N VAL A 107 -18.21 5.70 20.51
CA VAL A 107 -19.38 5.53 19.63
C VAL A 107 -20.52 6.45 20.10
N GLY A 108 -20.97 7.33 19.19
CA GLY A 108 -22.00 8.33 19.45
C GLY A 108 -21.46 9.71 19.81
N GLU A 109 -20.16 9.90 19.88
CA GLU A 109 -19.52 11.21 19.97
C GLU A 109 -19.28 11.78 18.57
N ALA A 110 -19.30 13.10 18.44
CA ALA A 110 -19.00 13.78 17.18
C ALA A 110 -17.52 14.19 17.14
N PHE A 111 -16.91 14.03 15.98
CA PHE A 111 -15.50 14.33 15.74
C PHE A 111 -15.31 15.20 14.50
N ASP A 112 -14.38 16.13 14.59
CA ASP A 112 -13.87 16.84 13.42
C ASP A 112 -12.97 15.88 12.61
N ALA A 113 -13.24 15.77 11.32
CA ALA A 113 -12.53 14.92 10.39
C ALA A 113 -12.24 15.66 9.08
N HIS A 114 -11.47 15.05 8.20
CA HIS A 114 -11.26 15.52 6.84
C HIS A 114 -11.40 14.36 5.84
N ILE A 115 -11.83 14.67 4.64
CA ILE A 115 -12.04 13.67 3.59
C ILE A 115 -10.68 13.23 3.06
N THR A 116 -10.32 11.95 3.26
CA THR A 116 -9.06 11.34 2.80
C THR A 116 -9.23 10.56 1.50
N GLY A 117 -10.46 10.18 1.15
CA GLY A 117 -10.75 9.46 -0.08
C GLY A 117 -12.21 9.56 -0.47
N ILE A 118 -12.48 9.50 -1.78
CA ILE A 118 -13.83 9.52 -2.34
C ILE A 118 -13.97 8.35 -3.29
N THR A 119 -15.05 7.61 -3.14
CA THR A 119 -15.38 6.45 -3.98
C THR A 119 -16.86 6.47 -4.35
N SER A 120 -17.27 5.59 -5.27
CA SER A 120 -18.68 5.47 -5.65
C SER A 120 -19.61 4.99 -4.54
N PHE A 121 -19.05 4.37 -3.48
CA PHE A 121 -19.83 3.84 -2.35
C PHE A 121 -19.74 4.69 -1.07
N GLY A 122 -18.93 5.76 -1.06
CA GLY A 122 -18.86 6.66 0.09
C GLY A 122 -17.58 7.48 0.20
N LEU A 123 -17.46 8.16 1.34
CA LEU A 123 -16.35 9.05 1.69
C LEU A 123 -15.49 8.37 2.75
N PHE A 124 -14.19 8.25 2.49
CA PHE A 124 -13.22 7.94 3.54
C PHE A 124 -12.86 9.24 4.25
N VAL A 125 -12.85 9.18 5.56
CA VAL A 125 -12.61 10.33 6.44
C VAL A 125 -11.51 9.98 7.44
N GLY A 126 -10.62 10.92 7.72
CA GLY A 126 -9.53 10.77 8.68
C GLY A 126 -9.71 11.74 9.85
N LEU A 127 -9.61 11.21 11.05
CA LEU A 127 -9.56 11.99 12.30
C LEU A 127 -8.15 12.54 12.52
N GLU A 128 -8.00 13.55 13.34
CA GLU A 128 -6.68 14.13 13.70
C GLU A 128 -5.72 13.12 14.33
N ASN A 129 -6.24 12.10 15.02
CA ASN A 129 -5.46 11.02 15.63
C ASN A 129 -4.98 9.94 14.63
N GLY A 130 -5.25 10.12 13.33
CA GLY A 130 -4.85 9.19 12.27
C GLY A 130 -5.74 7.95 12.13
N ILE A 131 -6.91 7.93 12.78
CA ILE A 131 -7.92 6.89 12.56
C ILE A 131 -8.74 7.27 11.34
N GLU A 132 -8.91 6.32 10.43
CA GLU A 132 -9.75 6.48 9.24
C GLU A 132 -11.07 5.70 9.39
N GLY A 133 -12.13 6.27 8.84
CA GLY A 133 -13.45 5.66 8.79
C GLY A 133 -14.10 5.81 7.42
N LEU A 134 -15.23 5.15 7.21
CA LEU A 134 -16.02 5.23 6.00
C LEU A 134 -17.43 5.77 6.32
N ILE A 135 -17.81 6.85 5.66
CA ILE A 135 -19.20 7.30 5.57
C ILE A 135 -19.77 6.68 4.30
N HIS A 136 -20.62 5.65 4.46
CA HIS A 136 -21.27 5.03 3.31
C HIS A 136 -22.24 6.02 2.67
N ILE A 137 -22.33 6.01 1.33
CA ILE A 137 -23.19 6.96 0.57
C ILE A 137 -24.65 6.96 1.04
N SER A 138 -25.17 5.83 1.51
CA SER A 138 -26.55 5.75 2.05
C SER A 138 -26.76 6.53 3.34
N LEU A 139 -25.69 6.98 4.02
CA LEU A 139 -25.78 7.82 5.21
C LEU A 139 -25.82 9.32 4.87
N LEU A 140 -25.50 9.70 3.64
CA LEU A 140 -25.62 11.04 3.12
C LEU A 140 -27.07 11.25 2.64
N THR A 141 -27.97 11.55 3.56
CA THR A 141 -29.41 11.55 3.31
C THR A 141 -29.99 12.91 2.88
N ASP A 142 -29.15 13.92 2.81
CA ASP A 142 -29.50 15.31 2.46
C ASP A 142 -29.64 15.54 0.95
N ASP A 143 -29.03 14.66 0.12
CA ASP A 143 -29.12 14.71 -1.35
C ASP A 143 -28.92 13.31 -1.97
N ASP A 144 -29.11 13.21 -3.28
CA ASP A 144 -28.71 12.04 -4.09
C ASP A 144 -27.32 12.28 -4.67
N TYR A 145 -26.33 11.58 -4.13
CA TYR A 145 -24.92 11.83 -4.44
C TYR A 145 -24.41 10.93 -5.54
N GLU A 146 -23.63 11.49 -6.45
CA GLU A 146 -22.95 10.80 -7.54
C GLU A 146 -21.44 11.07 -7.50
N PHE A 147 -20.65 10.01 -7.67
CA PHE A 147 -19.19 10.10 -7.75
C PHE A 147 -18.74 10.48 -9.16
N ASP A 148 -17.98 11.57 -9.25
CA ASP A 148 -17.31 11.99 -10.48
C ASP A 148 -15.85 11.53 -10.45
N GLU A 149 -15.56 10.49 -11.23
CA GLU A 149 -14.22 9.91 -11.34
C GLU A 149 -13.20 10.87 -11.97
N ALA A 150 -13.65 11.75 -12.88
CA ALA A 150 -12.75 12.68 -13.57
C ALA A 150 -12.22 13.79 -12.66
N THR A 151 -13.05 14.25 -11.70
CA THR A 151 -12.69 15.31 -10.75
C THR A 151 -12.40 14.78 -9.34
N TYR A 152 -12.59 13.47 -9.09
CA TYR A 152 -12.47 12.85 -7.77
C TYR A 152 -13.30 13.57 -6.71
N THR A 153 -14.57 13.85 -7.05
CA THR A 153 -15.53 14.53 -6.18
C THR A 153 -16.81 13.72 -6.05
N MET A 154 -17.54 13.92 -4.96
CA MET A 154 -18.89 13.41 -4.80
C MET A 154 -19.86 14.61 -4.84
N ARG A 155 -20.78 14.61 -5.79
CA ARG A 155 -21.66 15.74 -6.06
C ARG A 155 -23.13 15.37 -5.82
N GLY A 156 -23.82 16.22 -5.04
CA GLY A 156 -25.27 16.14 -4.89
C GLY A 156 -26.00 16.62 -6.14
N ARG A 157 -27.02 15.87 -6.56
CA ARG A 157 -27.81 16.15 -7.78
C ARG A 157 -28.82 17.28 -7.61
N LEU A 158 -29.37 17.44 -6.40
CA LEU A 158 -30.42 18.42 -6.13
C LEU A 158 -29.88 19.70 -5.49
N GLY A 159 -29.12 19.58 -4.41
CA GLY A 159 -28.57 20.70 -3.64
C GLY A 159 -27.25 21.27 -4.18
N GLY A 160 -26.59 20.53 -5.09
CA GLY A 160 -25.33 20.96 -5.67
C GLY A 160 -24.14 20.95 -4.70
N HIS A 161 -24.30 20.37 -3.51
CA HIS A 161 -23.19 20.20 -2.56
C HIS A 161 -22.11 19.30 -3.16
N VAL A 162 -20.84 19.63 -2.95
CA VAL A 162 -19.71 18.89 -3.54
C VAL A 162 -18.70 18.63 -2.45
N TYR A 163 -18.48 17.34 -2.16
CA TYR A 163 -17.39 16.88 -1.30
C TYR A 163 -16.10 16.72 -2.11
N ARG A 164 -15.00 17.21 -1.56
CA ARG A 164 -13.65 17.15 -2.17
C ARG A 164 -12.67 16.54 -1.19
N LEU A 165 -11.59 16.01 -1.72
CA LEU A 165 -10.45 15.56 -0.91
C LEU A 165 -9.90 16.74 -0.08
N GLY A 166 -9.75 16.52 1.23
CA GLY A 166 -9.26 17.50 2.18
C GLY A 166 -10.33 18.43 2.76
N ASP A 167 -11.60 18.35 2.31
CA ASP A 167 -12.67 19.13 2.91
C ASP A 167 -12.91 18.67 4.36
N PRO A 168 -13.19 19.61 5.29
CA PRO A 168 -13.57 19.26 6.66
C PRO A 168 -15.00 18.68 6.68
N ILE A 169 -15.20 17.74 7.58
CA ILE A 169 -16.51 17.10 7.82
C ILE A 169 -16.61 16.69 9.28
N GLU A 170 -17.80 16.82 9.85
CA GLU A 170 -18.10 16.29 11.19
C GLU A 170 -18.71 14.88 11.06
N VAL A 171 -18.24 13.96 11.88
CA VAL A 171 -18.62 12.53 11.85
C VAL A 171 -18.96 12.02 13.24
#